data_fe8abbc14eed3d9c8241cfa997cbd30b
#
_entry.id   fe8abbc14eed3d9c8241cfa997cbd30b
#
_cell.length_a   1.000
_cell.length_b   1.000
_cell.length_c   1.000
_cell.angle_alpha   90.00
_cell.angle_beta   90.00
_cell.angle_gamma   90.00
#
_symmetry.space_group_name_H-M   'P 1'
#
loop_
_entity.id
_entity.type
_entity.pdbx_description
1 polymer ?
#
loop_
_entity_poly.entity_id
_entity_poly.type
_entity_poly.pdbx_seq_one_letter_code
_entity_poly.pdbx_strand_id
1 'polypeptide(L)'
;MSYYIAPRFLEKLAVHITKNYLNLPNVKVPLILGIHGRKGEGKSFQCELVFERMGINVVHMSAGELESPDAGDPARLIRLRYREAAELVKVRGKMAVLMINDIDAGAGRVDQYTQYTVNTQLVNGTLMNIADNPTNVQLPGAYDSEPIQRIPIIVTGNDFSTLYQPLIRDGRMEKFYWEPNRDDRIGIVAGIFQVDRIAHGDIEQLVDAFPQQSIDFFGAVRSRLYDEQVQQLIQKVGIERISSRVVNSAEAPPEFQRPNFSLPHLIEVGQQMVQEQKRVQEMRLAEEYNKSLYFNRKLGDTSDRSAPSSSPSNDPQFFRSYSGNGQSGNGQPSHPASPPSTSYAGQPSSNRLTPEVMTEVNRILSQGHRLGIEYVDDRRFRTNSWNCYGSYHGDGAAAIAALEACLTEHPKDYIRIVGIQSGDRRRISETIIQRPLAAKA
;
A
#
# COMPACT_ATOMS: atom_id res chain seq x y z
N MET A 1 -4.08 -28.86 7.32
CA MET A 1 -2.61 -28.78 7.47
C MET A 1 -2.32 -27.83 8.61
N SER A 2 -1.50 -28.22 9.57
CA SER A 2 -1.21 -27.36 10.74
C SER A 2 0.20 -26.77 10.58
N TYR A 3 0.27 -25.50 10.21
CA TYR A 3 1.54 -24.77 10.22
C TYR A 3 2.06 -24.63 11.66
N TYR A 4 3.36 -24.49 11.80
CA TYR A 4 4.00 -24.25 13.08
C TYR A 4 3.67 -22.85 13.61
N ILE A 5 3.23 -22.80 14.86
CA ILE A 5 3.05 -21.56 15.61
C ILE A 5 4.11 -21.50 16.69
N ALA A 6 4.95 -20.47 16.69
CA ALA A 6 5.97 -20.30 17.72
C ALA A 6 5.31 -20.14 19.11
N PRO A 7 5.68 -20.95 20.11
CA PRO A 7 5.00 -20.96 21.41
C PRO A 7 4.95 -19.60 22.09
N ARG A 8 6.06 -18.85 22.08
CA ARG A 8 6.12 -17.50 22.67
C ARG A 8 5.27 -16.47 21.92
N PHE A 9 5.07 -16.66 20.60
CA PHE A 9 4.20 -15.81 19.80
C PHE A 9 2.74 -16.10 20.13
N LEU A 10 2.38 -17.39 20.17
CA LEU A 10 1.04 -17.84 20.57
C LEU A 10 0.67 -17.32 21.96
N GLU A 11 1.55 -17.54 22.95
CA GLU A 11 1.32 -17.12 24.33
C GLU A 11 1.11 -15.60 24.42
N LYS A 12 2.00 -14.81 23.80
CA LYS A 12 1.94 -13.36 23.83
C LYS A 12 0.63 -12.84 23.28
N LEU A 13 0.24 -13.32 22.10
CA LEU A 13 -0.96 -12.86 21.41
C LEU A 13 -2.24 -13.32 22.14
N ALA A 14 -2.30 -14.60 22.53
CA ALA A 14 -3.45 -15.17 23.25
C ALA A 14 -3.68 -14.46 24.58
N VAL A 15 -2.61 -14.22 25.37
CA VAL A 15 -2.70 -13.51 26.64
C VAL A 15 -3.19 -12.09 26.44
N HIS A 16 -2.63 -11.35 25.49
CA HIS A 16 -3.05 -9.97 25.21
C HIS A 16 -4.53 -9.88 24.81
N ILE A 17 -4.96 -10.72 23.87
CA ILE A 17 -6.36 -10.76 23.44
C ILE A 17 -7.26 -11.09 24.60
N THR A 18 -6.99 -12.17 25.32
CA THR A 18 -7.83 -12.63 26.43
C THR A 18 -7.94 -11.58 27.54
N LYS A 19 -6.82 -10.95 27.93
CA LYS A 19 -6.81 -9.87 28.94
C LYS A 19 -7.72 -8.70 28.59
N ASN A 20 -7.86 -8.38 27.31
CA ASN A 20 -8.74 -7.29 26.86
C ASN A 20 -10.22 -7.62 26.96
N TYR A 21 -10.60 -8.91 27.05
CA TYR A 21 -11.98 -9.36 27.28
C TYR A 21 -12.28 -9.65 28.75
N LEU A 22 -11.25 -9.79 29.56
CA LEU A 22 -11.43 -10.00 31.00
C LEU A 22 -11.57 -8.66 31.75
N ASN A 23 -12.52 -8.59 32.66
CA ASN A 23 -12.61 -7.47 33.58
C ASN A 23 -11.66 -7.69 34.78
N LEU A 24 -10.40 -7.27 34.60
CA LEU A 24 -9.38 -7.39 35.65
C LEU A 24 -9.47 -6.20 36.60
N PRO A 25 -9.78 -6.43 37.91
CA PRO A 25 -9.98 -5.34 38.86
C PRO A 25 -8.68 -4.55 39.06
N ASN A 26 -8.77 -3.23 38.94
CA ASN A 26 -7.66 -2.29 39.13
C ASN A 26 -6.45 -2.46 38.22
N VAL A 27 -6.61 -3.16 37.09
CA VAL A 27 -5.55 -3.36 36.08
C VAL A 27 -5.88 -2.59 34.82
N LYS A 28 -5.01 -1.64 34.43
CA LYS A 28 -5.10 -0.97 33.13
C LYS A 28 -4.42 -1.83 32.08
N VAL A 29 -5.21 -2.53 31.28
CA VAL A 29 -4.70 -3.35 30.16
C VAL A 29 -4.51 -2.45 28.93
N PRO A 30 -3.33 -2.43 28.28
CA PRO A 30 -3.15 -1.77 27.00
C PRO A 30 -4.08 -2.36 25.93
N LEU A 31 -4.70 -1.50 25.11
CA LEU A 31 -5.62 -1.95 24.08
C LEU A 31 -4.87 -2.52 22.87
N ILE A 32 -3.72 -1.94 22.56
CA ILE A 32 -2.95 -2.24 21.35
C ILE A 32 -1.80 -3.19 21.71
N LEU A 33 -1.64 -4.26 20.93
CA LEU A 33 -0.40 -5.06 20.89
C LEU A 33 0.34 -4.74 19.60
N GLY A 34 1.53 -4.18 19.73
CA GLY A 34 2.41 -3.90 18.60
C GLY A 34 3.46 -5.01 18.43
N ILE A 35 3.41 -5.69 17.29
CA ILE A 35 4.35 -6.75 16.92
C ILE A 35 5.29 -6.20 15.87
N HIS A 36 6.55 -6.05 16.20
CA HIS A 36 7.54 -5.43 15.32
C HIS A 36 8.83 -6.25 15.25
N GLY A 37 9.61 -6.04 14.20
CA GLY A 37 10.85 -6.76 13.92
C GLY A 37 11.13 -6.84 12.43
N ARG A 38 12.22 -7.48 12.04
CA ARG A 38 12.69 -7.53 10.65
C ARG A 38 11.57 -7.95 9.68
N LYS A 39 11.58 -7.35 8.48
CA LYS A 39 10.67 -7.72 7.40
C LYS A 39 10.89 -9.17 6.97
N GLY A 40 9.82 -9.83 6.52
CA GLY A 40 9.90 -11.22 6.03
C GLY A 40 9.99 -12.30 7.11
N GLU A 41 9.86 -11.96 8.42
CA GLU A 41 9.93 -12.93 9.52
C GLU A 41 8.56 -13.53 9.91
N GLY A 42 7.56 -13.43 9.03
CA GLY A 42 6.27 -14.09 9.17
C GLY A 42 5.34 -13.51 10.24
N LYS A 43 5.52 -12.24 10.69
CA LYS A 43 4.71 -11.60 11.75
C LYS A 43 3.21 -11.73 11.52
N SER A 44 2.72 -11.23 10.37
CA SER A 44 1.29 -11.26 10.06
C SER A 44 0.77 -12.69 9.89
N PHE A 45 1.55 -13.56 9.28
CA PHE A 45 1.18 -14.96 9.11
C PHE A 45 1.04 -15.70 10.45
N GLN A 46 1.96 -15.49 11.39
CA GLN A 46 1.84 -16.03 12.75
C GLN A 46 0.61 -15.50 13.48
N CYS A 47 0.24 -14.23 13.28
CA CYS A 47 -1.02 -13.69 13.83
C CYS A 47 -2.23 -14.47 13.31
N GLU A 48 -2.32 -14.67 11.98
CA GLU A 48 -3.44 -15.40 11.35
C GLU A 48 -3.56 -16.83 11.92
N LEU A 49 -2.45 -17.53 12.04
CA LEU A 49 -2.44 -18.88 12.62
C LEU A 49 -2.96 -18.92 14.08
N VAL A 50 -2.58 -17.90 14.87
CA VAL A 50 -3.07 -17.79 16.25
C VAL A 50 -4.55 -17.46 16.28
N PHE A 51 -5.03 -16.55 15.44
CA PHE A 51 -6.44 -16.18 15.35
C PHE A 51 -7.31 -17.40 14.95
N GLU A 52 -6.87 -18.14 13.93
CA GLU A 52 -7.53 -19.37 13.52
C GLU A 52 -7.59 -20.39 14.66
N ARG A 53 -6.46 -20.62 15.34
CA ARG A 53 -6.37 -21.57 16.47
C ARG A 53 -7.24 -21.17 17.66
N MET A 54 -7.38 -19.88 17.93
CA MET A 54 -8.25 -19.35 18.98
C MET A 54 -9.72 -19.31 18.55
N GLY A 55 -10.03 -19.47 17.26
CA GLY A 55 -11.39 -19.41 16.71
C GLY A 55 -12.05 -18.04 16.84
N ILE A 56 -11.26 -16.95 16.78
CA ILE A 56 -11.74 -15.58 16.90
C ILE A 56 -12.06 -14.94 15.55
N ASN A 57 -12.86 -13.88 15.56
CA ASN A 57 -13.14 -13.09 14.36
C ASN A 57 -12.06 -12.03 14.17
N VAL A 58 -11.67 -11.78 12.92
CA VAL A 58 -10.67 -10.77 12.60
C VAL A 58 -11.26 -9.76 11.62
N VAL A 59 -11.11 -8.49 11.93
CA VAL A 59 -11.33 -7.40 10.99
C VAL A 59 -9.95 -6.90 10.56
N HIS A 60 -9.66 -7.04 9.26
CA HIS A 60 -8.36 -6.67 8.70
C HIS A 60 -8.37 -5.24 8.19
N MET A 61 -7.22 -4.61 8.31
CA MET A 61 -6.90 -3.32 7.75
C MET A 61 -5.43 -3.27 7.35
N SER A 62 -5.13 -2.71 6.20
CA SER A 62 -3.74 -2.52 5.75
C SER A 62 -3.32 -1.05 5.88
N ALA A 63 -2.00 -0.81 5.94
CA ALA A 63 -1.46 0.54 5.93
C ALA A 63 -1.86 1.31 4.65
N GLY A 64 -1.98 0.64 3.51
CA GLY A 64 -2.44 1.26 2.26
C GLY A 64 -3.85 1.83 2.34
N GLU A 65 -4.71 1.29 3.19
CA GLU A 65 -6.04 1.86 3.44
C GLU A 65 -5.98 3.15 4.28
N LEU A 66 -4.83 3.43 4.92
CA LEU A 66 -4.55 4.65 5.68
C LEU A 66 -3.98 5.78 4.82
N GLU A 67 -3.66 5.51 3.55
CA GLU A 67 -3.09 6.46 2.58
C GLU A 67 -4.16 7.09 1.68
N SER A 68 -5.29 7.49 2.25
CA SER A 68 -6.32 8.22 1.49
C SER A 68 -5.85 9.65 1.15
N PRO A 69 -6.09 10.16 -0.06
CA PRO A 69 -5.83 11.55 -0.39
C PRO A 69 -6.75 12.53 0.36
N ASP A 70 -7.91 12.04 0.84
CA ASP A 70 -8.89 12.87 1.54
C ASP A 70 -8.56 12.94 3.05
N ALA A 71 -8.37 14.15 3.56
CA ALA A 71 -8.07 14.38 4.97
C ALA A 71 -9.20 13.88 5.87
N GLY A 72 -8.86 13.04 6.84
CA GLY A 72 -9.79 12.48 7.81
C GLY A 72 -10.42 11.14 7.46
N ASP A 73 -10.38 10.71 6.21
CA ASP A 73 -10.89 9.38 5.78
C ASP A 73 -10.21 8.23 6.53
N PRO A 74 -8.87 8.19 6.70
CA PRO A 74 -8.22 7.13 7.46
C PRO A 74 -8.72 7.04 8.91
N ALA A 75 -8.89 8.18 9.56
CA ALA A 75 -9.39 8.24 10.93
C ALA A 75 -10.84 7.72 11.07
N ARG A 76 -11.69 8.03 10.08
CA ARG A 76 -13.05 7.52 10.00
C ARG A 76 -13.05 6.00 9.73
N LEU A 77 -12.21 5.53 8.83
CA LEU A 77 -12.11 4.12 8.49
C LEU A 77 -11.68 3.27 9.70
N ILE A 78 -10.68 3.70 10.46
CA ILE A 78 -10.25 3.00 11.69
C ILE A 78 -11.42 2.85 12.67
N ARG A 79 -12.20 3.93 12.90
CA ARG A 79 -13.37 3.88 13.78
C ARG A 79 -14.45 2.93 13.26
N LEU A 80 -14.70 2.92 11.94
CA LEU A 80 -15.66 2.02 11.31
C LEU A 80 -15.23 0.56 11.49
N ARG A 81 -13.98 0.23 11.21
CA ARG A 81 -13.44 -1.13 11.36
C ARG A 81 -13.44 -1.59 12.81
N TYR A 82 -13.14 -0.69 13.75
CA TYR A 82 -13.20 -1.00 15.17
C TYR A 82 -14.64 -1.32 15.62
N ARG A 83 -15.63 -0.53 15.17
CA ARG A 83 -17.06 -0.76 15.46
C ARG A 83 -17.57 -2.03 14.78
N GLU A 84 -17.15 -2.33 13.56
CA GLU A 84 -17.42 -3.59 12.86
C GLU A 84 -16.95 -4.78 13.70
N ALA A 85 -15.74 -4.74 14.24
CA ALA A 85 -15.22 -5.79 15.11
C ALA A 85 -16.06 -5.93 16.39
N ALA A 86 -16.50 -4.82 16.99
CA ALA A 86 -17.38 -4.83 18.17
C ALA A 86 -18.75 -5.47 17.87
N GLU A 87 -19.30 -5.18 16.69
CA GLU A 87 -20.56 -5.76 16.24
C GLU A 87 -20.47 -7.25 15.98
N LEU A 88 -19.35 -7.71 15.40
CA LEU A 88 -19.09 -9.14 15.21
C LEU A 88 -19.11 -9.94 16.53
N VAL A 89 -18.66 -9.36 17.64
CA VAL A 89 -18.73 -9.99 18.96
C VAL A 89 -20.19 -10.21 19.38
N LYS A 90 -21.02 -9.18 19.21
CA LYS A 90 -22.46 -9.28 19.55
C LYS A 90 -23.18 -10.32 18.68
N VAL A 91 -22.93 -10.30 17.36
CA VAL A 91 -23.64 -11.17 16.40
C VAL A 91 -23.18 -12.62 16.47
N ARG A 92 -21.87 -12.84 16.63
CA ARG A 92 -21.30 -14.20 16.55
C ARG A 92 -21.02 -14.84 17.91
N GLY A 93 -21.07 -14.07 19.00
CA GLY A 93 -20.76 -14.57 20.35
C GLY A 93 -19.34 -15.08 20.53
N LYS A 94 -18.38 -14.57 19.73
CA LYS A 94 -16.96 -14.94 19.76
C LYS A 94 -16.11 -13.68 19.88
N MET A 95 -14.93 -13.81 20.48
CA MET A 95 -13.95 -12.71 20.50
C MET A 95 -13.64 -12.23 19.08
N ALA A 96 -13.35 -10.95 18.96
CA ALA A 96 -12.89 -10.33 17.72
C ALA A 96 -11.65 -9.46 17.97
N VAL A 97 -10.88 -9.21 16.94
CA VAL A 97 -9.73 -8.30 16.95
C VAL A 97 -9.78 -7.39 15.72
N LEU A 98 -9.25 -6.18 15.87
CA LEU A 98 -8.89 -5.34 14.73
C LEU A 98 -7.40 -5.56 14.44
N MET A 99 -7.07 -6.08 13.27
CA MET A 99 -5.71 -6.30 12.80
C MET A 99 -5.32 -5.20 11.81
N ILE A 100 -4.25 -4.47 12.11
CA ILE A 100 -3.69 -3.44 11.21
C ILE A 100 -2.28 -3.87 10.82
N ASN A 101 -2.09 -4.20 9.54
CA ASN A 101 -0.81 -4.63 9.02
C ASN A 101 0.05 -3.43 8.57
N ASP A 102 1.37 -3.55 8.83
CA ASP A 102 2.43 -2.61 8.38
C ASP A 102 2.14 -1.15 8.75
N ILE A 103 1.73 -0.94 10.01
CA ILE A 103 1.31 0.38 10.52
C ILE A 103 2.38 1.46 10.34
N ASP A 104 3.65 1.09 10.40
CA ASP A 104 4.79 1.99 10.21
C ASP A 104 4.87 2.55 8.77
N ALA A 105 4.33 1.84 7.76
CA ALA A 105 4.23 2.36 6.41
C ALA A 105 3.19 3.47 6.28
N GLY A 106 2.01 3.34 6.92
CA GLY A 106 0.91 4.31 6.80
C GLY A 106 0.87 5.39 7.89
N ALA A 107 1.38 5.10 9.09
CA ALA A 107 1.33 6.00 10.25
C ALA A 107 2.71 6.43 10.76
N GLY A 108 3.79 5.89 10.20
CA GLY A 108 5.17 6.24 10.51
C GLY A 108 5.65 7.49 9.78
N ARG A 109 6.86 7.91 10.11
CA ARG A 109 7.62 8.93 9.36
C ARG A 109 8.82 8.25 8.69
N VAL A 110 9.26 8.80 7.56
CA VAL A 110 10.36 8.24 6.78
C VAL A 110 11.68 8.25 7.57
N ASP A 111 11.92 9.34 8.32
CA ASP A 111 13.08 9.51 9.19
C ASP A 111 12.76 10.45 10.37
N GLN A 112 13.72 10.61 11.29
CA GLN A 112 13.54 11.44 12.47
C GLN A 112 13.41 12.95 12.19
N TYR A 113 13.76 13.40 10.99
CA TYR A 113 13.71 14.81 10.57
C TYR A 113 12.43 15.11 9.78
N THR A 114 11.74 14.08 9.26
CA THR A 114 10.49 14.24 8.51
C THR A 114 9.33 14.48 9.48
N GLN A 115 8.52 15.50 9.18
CA GLN A 115 7.29 15.75 9.94
C GLN A 115 6.19 14.76 9.55
N TYR A 116 5.35 14.41 10.52
CA TYR A 116 4.14 13.63 10.24
C TYR A 116 3.20 14.43 9.34
N THR A 117 2.66 13.80 8.31
CA THR A 117 1.61 14.39 7.49
C THR A 117 0.32 14.58 8.30
N VAL A 118 -0.62 15.38 7.80
CA VAL A 118 -1.92 15.57 8.46
C VAL A 118 -2.63 14.23 8.65
N ASN A 119 -2.61 13.35 7.65
CA ASN A 119 -3.24 12.03 7.73
C ASN A 119 -2.56 11.13 8.77
N THR A 120 -1.22 11.07 8.80
CA THR A 120 -0.51 10.29 9.82
C THR A 120 -0.77 10.80 11.23
N GLN A 121 -0.91 12.13 11.42
CA GLN A 121 -1.31 12.71 12.71
C GLN A 121 -2.73 12.30 13.10
N LEU A 122 -3.67 12.33 12.15
CA LEU A 122 -5.07 11.91 12.39
C LEU A 122 -5.18 10.42 12.70
N VAL A 123 -4.42 9.58 12.01
CA VAL A 123 -4.33 8.13 12.30
C VAL A 123 -3.81 7.89 13.71
N ASN A 124 -2.67 8.49 14.06
CA ASN A 124 -2.08 8.35 15.38
C ASN A 124 -3.03 8.88 16.47
N GLY A 125 -3.63 10.06 16.27
CA GLY A 125 -4.61 10.65 17.18
C GLY A 125 -5.86 9.78 17.38
N THR A 126 -6.33 9.14 16.31
CA THR A 126 -7.49 8.25 16.38
C THR A 126 -7.18 6.97 17.15
N LEU A 127 -6.05 6.33 16.89
CA LEU A 127 -5.63 5.14 17.63
C LEU A 127 -5.42 5.44 19.12
N MET A 128 -4.83 6.60 19.46
CA MET A 128 -4.69 7.03 20.84
C MET A 128 -6.05 7.23 21.51
N ASN A 129 -6.99 7.90 20.82
CA ASN A 129 -8.34 8.13 21.34
C ASN A 129 -9.08 6.81 21.61
N ILE A 130 -9.00 5.86 20.66
CA ILE A 130 -9.60 4.53 20.84
C ILE A 130 -8.92 3.77 21.98
N ALA A 131 -7.59 3.84 22.10
CA ALA A 131 -6.86 3.17 23.17
C ALA A 131 -7.21 3.73 24.57
N ASP A 132 -7.47 5.03 24.67
CA ASP A 132 -7.85 5.67 25.92
C ASP A 132 -9.35 5.47 26.25
N ASN A 133 -10.23 5.37 25.25
CA ASN A 133 -11.68 5.24 25.39
C ASN A 133 -12.26 4.12 24.50
N PRO A 134 -11.90 2.84 24.73
CA PRO A 134 -12.20 1.74 23.80
C PRO A 134 -13.69 1.37 23.70
N THR A 135 -14.51 1.75 24.69
CA THR A 135 -15.96 1.48 24.72
C THR A 135 -16.79 2.67 24.20
N ASN A 136 -16.15 3.81 23.92
CA ASN A 136 -16.81 5.02 23.42
C ASN A 136 -16.16 5.53 22.13
N VAL A 137 -16.28 4.77 21.06
CA VAL A 137 -15.73 5.12 19.73
C VAL A 137 -16.85 5.65 18.85
N GLN A 138 -16.94 6.98 18.75
CA GLN A 138 -17.97 7.69 18.00
C GLN A 138 -17.55 7.92 16.55
N LEU A 139 -18.53 7.85 15.64
CA LEU A 139 -18.37 8.29 14.25
C LEU A 139 -18.78 9.77 14.14
N PRO A 140 -18.13 10.56 13.27
CA PRO A 140 -18.56 11.91 13.00
C PRO A 140 -20.03 11.95 12.54
N GLY A 141 -20.87 12.72 13.22
CA GLY A 141 -22.28 12.85 12.90
C GLY A 141 -23.22 11.73 13.41
N ALA A 142 -22.68 10.70 14.05
CA ALA A 142 -23.46 9.63 14.67
C ALA A 142 -23.01 9.45 16.13
N TYR A 143 -23.85 9.87 17.06
CA TYR A 143 -23.58 9.76 18.48
C TYR A 143 -24.46 8.64 19.07
N ASP A 144 -23.82 7.51 19.42
CA ASP A 144 -24.49 6.42 20.13
C ASP A 144 -24.28 6.61 21.64
N SER A 145 -25.35 6.47 22.38
CA SER A 145 -25.33 6.55 23.86
C SER A 145 -24.85 5.23 24.51
N GLU A 146 -24.97 4.12 23.79
CA GLU A 146 -24.59 2.82 24.33
C GLU A 146 -23.09 2.54 24.14
N PRO A 147 -22.40 2.05 25.18
CA PRO A 147 -21.02 1.65 25.05
C PRO A 147 -20.91 0.40 24.14
N ILE A 148 -19.89 0.41 23.30
CA ILE A 148 -19.56 -0.75 22.44
C ILE A 148 -18.63 -1.72 23.19
N GLN A 149 -18.54 -2.94 22.67
CA GLN A 149 -17.57 -3.93 23.18
C GLN A 149 -16.13 -3.43 22.99
N ARG A 150 -15.32 -3.57 24.03
CA ARG A 150 -13.88 -3.34 23.97
C ARG A 150 -13.23 -4.39 23.04
N ILE A 151 -12.48 -3.96 22.04
CA ILE A 151 -11.83 -4.81 21.04
C ILE A 151 -10.32 -4.60 21.09
N PRO A 152 -9.49 -5.64 21.31
CA PRO A 152 -8.05 -5.52 21.19
C PRO A 152 -7.64 -5.20 19.75
N ILE A 153 -6.64 -4.32 19.62
CA ILE A 153 -6.06 -3.93 18.34
C ILE A 153 -4.68 -4.59 18.26
N ILE A 154 -4.45 -5.36 17.19
CA ILE A 154 -3.16 -5.95 16.90
C ILE A 154 -2.56 -5.19 15.73
N VAL A 155 -1.36 -4.65 15.91
CA VAL A 155 -0.66 -3.95 14.84
C VAL A 155 0.66 -4.64 14.53
N THR A 156 0.98 -4.81 13.24
CA THR A 156 2.30 -5.26 12.80
C THR A 156 3.07 -4.12 12.17
N GLY A 157 4.40 -4.21 12.19
CA GLY A 157 5.29 -3.28 11.52
C GLY A 157 6.73 -3.75 11.56
N ASN A 158 7.61 -3.05 10.88
CA ASN A 158 9.04 -3.40 10.86
C ASN A 158 9.82 -2.58 11.87
N ASP A 159 9.57 -1.27 11.93
CA ASP A 159 10.28 -0.37 12.84
C ASP A 159 9.31 0.62 13.52
N PHE A 160 9.03 0.37 14.79
CA PHE A 160 8.17 1.24 15.60
C PHE A 160 8.84 2.51 16.11
N SER A 161 10.15 2.68 15.89
CA SER A 161 10.81 3.95 16.19
C SER A 161 10.32 5.10 15.33
N THR A 162 9.75 4.78 14.16
CA THR A 162 9.15 5.74 13.22
C THR A 162 7.75 6.21 13.65
N LEU A 163 7.09 5.49 14.54
CA LEU A 163 5.75 5.83 15.02
C LEU A 163 5.76 6.98 16.02
N TYR A 164 4.62 7.62 16.17
CA TYR A 164 4.42 8.71 17.12
C TYR A 164 4.58 8.23 18.56
N GLN A 165 5.56 8.78 19.29
CA GLN A 165 5.95 8.33 20.62
C GLN A 165 4.78 8.23 21.65
N PRO A 166 3.83 9.17 21.69
CA PRO A 166 2.66 9.06 22.58
C PRO A 166 1.75 7.87 22.27
N LEU A 167 1.70 7.36 21.02
CA LEU A 167 0.94 6.17 20.64
C LEU A 167 1.55 4.90 21.23
N ILE A 168 2.88 4.78 21.13
CA ILE A 168 3.62 3.57 21.55
C ILE A 168 3.92 3.51 23.04
N ARG A 169 3.37 4.43 23.84
CA ARG A 169 3.52 4.46 25.29
C ARG A 169 2.86 3.23 25.93
N ASP A 170 3.52 2.64 26.95
CA ASP A 170 3.11 1.36 27.58
C ASP A 170 1.66 1.31 28.10
N GLY A 171 1.06 2.44 28.45
CA GLY A 171 -0.34 2.50 28.83
C GLY A 171 -1.35 2.31 27.67
N ARG A 172 -0.91 2.41 26.41
CA ARG A 172 -1.72 2.27 25.19
C ARG A 172 -1.33 1.09 24.35
N MET A 173 -0.02 0.88 24.19
CA MET A 173 0.54 -0.19 23.34
C MET A 173 1.53 -1.04 24.12
N GLU A 174 1.25 -2.32 24.21
CA GLU A 174 2.20 -3.33 24.60
C GLU A 174 3.05 -3.69 23.38
N LYS A 175 4.38 -3.72 23.51
CA LYS A 175 5.31 -3.96 22.41
C LYS A 175 5.86 -5.38 22.49
N PHE A 176 5.89 -6.06 21.35
CA PHE A 176 6.47 -7.38 21.20
C PHE A 176 7.43 -7.37 20.01
N TYR A 177 8.74 -7.43 20.32
CA TYR A 177 9.75 -7.60 19.29
C TYR A 177 9.80 -9.05 18.87
N TRP A 178 9.47 -9.28 17.58
CA TRP A 178 9.50 -10.61 16.98
C TRP A 178 10.79 -10.83 16.20
N GLU A 179 11.60 -11.74 16.70
CA GLU A 179 12.78 -12.30 16.06
C GLU A 179 12.74 -13.80 16.31
N PRO A 180 12.45 -14.63 15.27
CA PRO A 180 12.40 -16.08 15.45
C PRO A 180 13.79 -16.60 15.81
N ASN A 181 13.87 -17.36 16.89
CA ASN A 181 15.09 -18.09 17.25
C ASN A 181 15.31 -19.27 16.28
N ARG A 182 16.44 -20.00 16.44
CA ARG A 182 16.75 -21.12 15.54
C ARG A 182 15.62 -22.17 15.50
N ASP A 183 15.07 -22.53 16.66
CA ASP A 183 14.01 -23.54 16.75
C ASP A 183 12.70 -23.05 16.13
N ASP A 184 12.34 -21.78 16.34
CA ASP A 184 11.21 -21.15 15.68
C ASP A 184 11.39 -21.17 14.15
N ARG A 185 12.60 -20.86 13.67
CA ARG A 185 12.91 -20.86 12.21
C ARG A 185 12.77 -22.26 11.64
N ILE A 186 13.35 -23.26 12.28
CA ILE A 186 13.25 -24.67 11.88
C ILE A 186 11.77 -25.09 11.81
N GLY A 187 10.99 -24.80 12.86
CA GLY A 187 9.57 -25.13 12.91
C GLY A 187 8.75 -24.45 11.79
N ILE A 188 8.98 -23.16 11.56
CA ILE A 188 8.29 -22.41 10.50
C ILE A 188 8.70 -22.92 9.12
N VAL A 189 10.00 -23.12 8.86
CA VAL A 189 10.50 -23.62 7.58
C VAL A 189 10.03 -25.04 7.31
N ALA A 190 10.02 -25.91 8.34
CA ALA A 190 9.41 -27.25 8.23
C ALA A 190 7.93 -27.17 7.81
N GLY A 191 7.19 -26.19 8.32
CA GLY A 191 5.81 -25.90 7.90
C GLY A 191 5.71 -25.51 6.42
N ILE A 192 6.63 -24.68 5.92
CA ILE A 192 6.69 -24.25 4.49
C ILE A 192 6.88 -25.48 3.57
N PHE A 193 7.75 -26.40 3.95
CA PHE A 193 8.07 -27.59 3.17
C PHE A 193 7.29 -28.85 3.58
N GLN A 194 6.25 -28.72 4.41
CA GLN A 194 5.49 -29.87 4.93
C GLN A 194 4.92 -30.75 3.81
N VAL A 195 4.40 -30.16 2.75
CA VAL A 195 3.85 -30.88 1.58
C VAL A 195 4.93 -31.65 0.82
N ASP A 196 6.15 -31.12 0.85
CA ASP A 196 7.28 -31.63 0.09
C ASP A 196 8.00 -32.78 0.81
N ARG A 197 7.62 -33.08 2.07
CA ARG A 197 8.12 -34.21 2.87
C ARG A 197 9.65 -34.25 2.95
N ILE A 198 10.28 -33.12 3.18
CA ILE A 198 11.72 -33.02 3.43
C ILE A 198 12.03 -33.57 4.83
N ALA A 199 13.13 -34.28 4.98
CA ALA A 199 13.55 -34.79 6.28
C ALA A 199 13.85 -33.63 7.25
N HIS A 200 13.51 -33.80 8.53
CA HIS A 200 13.71 -32.75 9.53
C HIS A 200 15.18 -32.30 9.63
N GLY A 201 16.13 -33.26 9.57
CA GLY A 201 17.54 -32.94 9.59
C GLY A 201 18.01 -32.13 8.37
N ASP A 202 17.39 -32.32 7.20
CA ASP A 202 17.68 -31.51 6.02
C ASP A 202 17.15 -30.08 6.17
N ILE A 203 15.98 -29.90 6.81
CA ILE A 203 15.45 -28.58 7.14
C ILE A 203 16.37 -27.86 8.13
N GLU A 204 16.88 -28.53 9.17
CA GLU A 204 17.84 -27.94 10.09
C GLU A 204 19.10 -27.45 9.36
N GLN A 205 19.68 -28.29 8.50
CA GLN A 205 20.85 -27.93 7.73
C GLN A 205 20.57 -26.80 6.73
N LEU A 206 19.37 -26.76 6.13
CA LEU A 206 18.96 -25.69 5.24
C LEU A 206 18.85 -24.34 5.99
N VAL A 207 18.26 -24.33 7.19
CA VAL A 207 18.15 -23.14 8.04
C VAL A 207 19.56 -22.68 8.48
N ASP A 208 20.43 -23.60 8.87
CA ASP A 208 21.80 -23.30 9.30
C ASP A 208 22.67 -22.79 8.15
N ALA A 209 22.41 -23.20 6.90
CA ALA A 209 23.09 -22.69 5.71
C ALA A 209 22.77 -21.21 5.42
N PHE A 210 21.61 -20.71 5.85
CA PHE A 210 21.14 -19.36 5.57
C PHE A 210 20.70 -18.58 6.84
N PRO A 211 21.57 -18.40 7.84
CA PRO A 211 21.18 -17.83 9.14
C PRO A 211 20.78 -16.36 9.06
N GLN A 212 21.24 -15.63 8.04
CA GLN A 212 20.97 -14.20 7.86
C GLN A 212 19.71 -13.91 7.00
N GLN A 213 19.15 -14.94 6.37
CA GLN A 213 17.98 -14.78 5.52
C GLN A 213 16.68 -14.79 6.33
N SER A 214 15.67 -14.05 5.86
CA SER A 214 14.33 -14.04 6.48
C SER A 214 13.58 -15.34 6.20
N ILE A 215 12.47 -15.56 6.90
CA ILE A 215 11.59 -16.71 6.68
C ILE A 215 11.05 -16.73 5.23
N ASP A 216 10.69 -15.59 4.68
CA ASP A 216 10.17 -15.47 3.29
C ASP A 216 11.17 -15.98 2.25
N PHE A 217 12.46 -15.91 2.54
CA PHE A 217 13.50 -16.44 1.66
C PHE A 217 13.29 -17.93 1.39
N PHE A 218 12.94 -18.73 2.39
CA PHE A 218 12.73 -20.17 2.23
C PHE A 218 11.48 -20.48 1.41
N GLY A 219 10.45 -19.66 1.55
CA GLY A 219 9.27 -19.71 0.67
C GLY A 219 9.61 -19.40 -0.79
N ALA A 220 10.47 -18.41 -1.01
CA ALA A 220 10.94 -18.06 -2.35
C ALA A 220 11.86 -19.13 -2.95
N VAL A 221 12.76 -19.75 -2.17
CA VAL A 221 13.54 -20.94 -2.60
C VAL A 221 12.60 -22.04 -3.06
N ARG A 222 11.58 -22.37 -2.26
CA ARG A 222 10.58 -23.39 -2.62
C ARG A 222 9.87 -23.05 -3.94
N SER A 223 9.45 -21.81 -4.12
CA SER A 223 8.81 -21.36 -5.36
C SER A 223 9.73 -21.54 -6.58
N ARG A 224 11.00 -21.17 -6.45
CA ARG A 224 11.97 -21.22 -7.55
C ARG A 224 12.26 -22.63 -8.05
N LEU A 225 12.09 -23.65 -7.23
CA LEU A 225 12.23 -25.04 -7.67
C LEU A 225 11.17 -25.47 -8.70
N TYR A 226 10.06 -24.77 -8.79
CA TYR A 226 9.05 -25.02 -9.81
C TYR A 226 9.32 -24.31 -11.14
N ASP A 227 10.26 -23.37 -11.19
CA ASP A 227 10.53 -22.56 -12.40
C ASP A 227 10.91 -23.41 -13.60
N GLU A 228 11.72 -24.47 -13.41
CA GLU A 228 12.09 -25.39 -14.48
C GLU A 228 10.88 -26.09 -15.10
N GLN A 229 9.94 -26.53 -14.28
CA GLN A 229 8.72 -27.18 -14.76
C GLN A 229 7.79 -26.19 -15.48
N VAL A 230 7.71 -24.97 -14.98
CA VAL A 230 6.98 -23.89 -15.64
C VAL A 230 7.63 -23.54 -16.97
N GLN A 231 8.96 -23.49 -17.03
CA GLN A 231 9.70 -23.29 -18.30
C GLN A 231 9.42 -24.42 -19.31
N GLN A 232 9.43 -25.67 -18.87
CA GLN A 232 9.10 -26.81 -19.72
C GLN A 232 7.65 -26.73 -20.24
N LEU A 233 6.70 -26.31 -19.39
CA LEU A 233 5.32 -26.08 -19.80
C LEU A 233 5.24 -24.98 -20.87
N ILE A 234 5.93 -23.86 -20.68
CA ILE A 234 5.97 -22.75 -21.63
C ILE A 234 6.56 -23.22 -22.97
N GLN A 235 7.65 -23.98 -22.94
CA GLN A 235 8.27 -24.55 -24.15
C GLN A 235 7.33 -25.49 -24.89
N LYS A 236 6.60 -26.35 -24.16
CA LYS A 236 5.65 -27.32 -24.75
C LYS A 236 4.43 -26.63 -25.36
N VAL A 237 3.90 -25.61 -24.71
CA VAL A 237 2.66 -24.90 -25.14
C VAL A 237 2.97 -23.82 -26.18
N GLY A 238 4.13 -23.19 -26.08
CA GLY A 238 4.54 -22.00 -26.83
C GLY A 238 4.18 -20.71 -26.09
N ILE A 239 5.12 -19.75 -26.12
CA ILE A 239 4.99 -18.48 -25.38
C ILE A 239 3.73 -17.70 -25.77
N GLU A 240 3.32 -17.76 -27.04
CA GLU A 240 2.14 -17.05 -27.55
C GLU A 240 0.81 -17.66 -27.07
N ARG A 241 0.79 -18.96 -26.75
CA ARG A 241 -0.41 -19.69 -26.36
C ARG A 241 -0.53 -19.90 -24.86
N ILE A 242 0.53 -19.68 -24.09
CA ILE A 242 0.54 -19.99 -22.65
C ILE A 242 -0.56 -19.24 -21.89
N SER A 243 -0.82 -17.99 -22.23
CA SER A 243 -1.88 -17.19 -21.58
C SER A 243 -3.25 -17.82 -21.74
N SER A 244 -3.65 -18.17 -22.97
CA SER A 244 -4.94 -18.81 -23.22
C SER A 244 -5.01 -20.22 -22.62
N ARG A 245 -3.90 -20.97 -22.64
CA ARG A 245 -3.82 -22.31 -22.05
C ARG A 245 -4.04 -22.30 -20.53
N VAL A 246 -3.48 -21.33 -19.84
CA VAL A 246 -3.52 -21.25 -18.36
C VAL A 246 -4.83 -20.63 -17.86
N VAL A 247 -5.34 -19.58 -18.53
CA VAL A 247 -6.45 -18.77 -18.03
C VAL A 247 -7.80 -19.17 -18.65
N ASN A 248 -7.81 -19.58 -19.92
CA ASN A 248 -9.06 -19.77 -20.68
C ASN A 248 -9.08 -21.08 -21.48
N SER A 249 -8.59 -22.17 -20.91
CA SER A 249 -8.62 -23.49 -21.54
C SER A 249 -9.72 -24.37 -20.95
N ALA A 250 -10.39 -25.13 -21.80
CA ALA A 250 -11.30 -26.20 -21.39
C ALA A 250 -10.53 -27.47 -20.89
N GLU A 251 -9.23 -27.53 -21.13
CA GLU A 251 -8.38 -28.62 -20.65
C GLU A 251 -8.12 -28.50 -19.15
N ALA A 252 -7.87 -29.62 -18.48
CA ALA A 252 -7.51 -29.64 -17.07
C ALA A 252 -6.26 -28.77 -16.79
N PRO A 253 -6.18 -28.16 -15.59
CA PRO A 253 -4.95 -27.44 -15.18
C PRO A 253 -3.72 -28.32 -15.34
N PRO A 254 -2.57 -27.76 -15.73
CA PRO A 254 -1.33 -28.52 -15.86
C PRO A 254 -0.94 -29.11 -14.50
N GLU A 255 -0.65 -30.41 -14.48
CA GLU A 255 -0.10 -31.09 -13.31
C GLU A 255 1.43 -31.01 -13.35
N PHE A 256 2.01 -30.56 -12.26
CA PHE A 256 3.46 -30.51 -12.09
C PHE A 256 3.94 -31.70 -11.28
N GLN A 257 5.04 -32.28 -11.71
CA GLN A 257 5.73 -33.31 -10.92
C GLN A 257 6.38 -32.65 -9.71
N ARG A 258 6.67 -33.44 -8.68
CA ARG A 258 7.40 -32.95 -7.51
C ARG A 258 8.82 -32.54 -7.94
N PRO A 259 9.26 -31.28 -7.71
CA PRO A 259 10.64 -30.85 -7.95
C PRO A 259 11.68 -31.66 -7.16
N ASN A 260 12.95 -31.48 -7.50
CA ASN A 260 14.04 -32.02 -6.72
C ASN A 260 14.25 -31.21 -5.43
N PHE A 261 13.77 -31.74 -4.30
CA PHE A 261 13.94 -31.15 -2.97
C PHE A 261 15.14 -31.74 -2.21
N SER A 262 16.17 -32.26 -2.91
CA SER A 262 17.38 -32.68 -2.22
C SER A 262 18.10 -31.49 -1.56
N LEU A 263 18.67 -31.69 -0.39
CA LEU A 263 19.34 -30.63 0.37
C LEU A 263 20.45 -29.92 -0.45
N PRO A 264 21.32 -30.62 -1.19
CA PRO A 264 22.32 -29.93 -2.04
C PRO A 264 21.70 -28.98 -3.05
N HIS A 265 20.60 -29.38 -3.69
CA HIS A 265 19.92 -28.55 -4.66
C HIS A 265 19.20 -27.35 -4.05
N LEU A 266 18.56 -27.54 -2.88
CA LEU A 266 17.99 -26.43 -2.10
C LEU A 266 19.05 -25.40 -1.72
N ILE A 267 20.24 -25.84 -1.30
CA ILE A 267 21.36 -24.96 -0.94
C ILE A 267 21.88 -24.23 -2.19
N GLU A 268 22.01 -24.93 -3.33
CA GLU A 268 22.44 -24.32 -4.59
C GLU A 268 21.51 -23.19 -5.02
N VAL A 269 20.21 -23.46 -5.10
CA VAL A 269 19.19 -22.46 -5.47
C VAL A 269 19.20 -21.29 -4.48
N GLY A 270 19.29 -21.58 -3.18
CA GLY A 270 19.39 -20.54 -2.15
C GLY A 270 20.63 -19.64 -2.31
N GLN A 271 21.79 -20.23 -2.62
CA GLN A 271 23.04 -19.49 -2.87
C GLN A 271 22.92 -18.58 -4.10
N GLN A 272 22.31 -19.05 -5.18
CA GLN A 272 22.05 -18.24 -6.38
C GLN A 272 21.17 -17.02 -6.02
N MET A 273 20.10 -17.21 -5.24
CA MET A 273 19.23 -16.13 -4.79
C MET A 273 19.96 -15.12 -3.90
N VAL A 274 20.83 -15.59 -3.00
CA VAL A 274 21.66 -14.69 -2.17
C VAL A 274 22.62 -13.87 -3.03
N GLN A 275 23.20 -14.46 -4.06
CA GLN A 275 24.06 -13.72 -5.00
C GLN A 275 23.29 -12.66 -5.79
N GLU A 276 22.07 -12.98 -6.24
CA GLU A 276 21.19 -12.00 -6.89
C GLU A 276 20.82 -10.85 -5.98
N GLN A 277 20.47 -11.12 -4.71
CA GLN A 277 20.19 -10.07 -3.71
C GLN A 277 21.39 -9.16 -3.48
N LYS A 278 22.61 -9.73 -3.35
CA LYS A 278 23.84 -8.94 -3.20
C LYS A 278 24.07 -8.07 -4.43
N ARG A 279 23.90 -8.62 -5.63
CA ARG A 279 24.06 -7.86 -6.87
C ARG A 279 23.12 -6.67 -6.94
N VAL A 280 21.84 -6.83 -6.54
CA VAL A 280 20.87 -5.71 -6.49
C VAL A 280 21.33 -4.63 -5.50
N GLN A 281 21.87 -5.02 -4.33
CA GLN A 281 22.37 -4.08 -3.33
C GLN A 281 23.66 -3.38 -3.78
N GLU A 282 24.57 -4.07 -4.46
CA GLU A 282 25.86 -3.54 -4.92
C GLU A 282 25.69 -2.59 -6.12
N MET A 283 24.73 -2.86 -7.01
CA MET A 283 24.53 -2.05 -8.22
C MET A 283 24.13 -0.60 -7.93
N ARG A 284 23.47 -0.31 -6.80
CA ARG A 284 23.09 1.06 -6.35
C ARG A 284 22.64 1.99 -7.48
N LEU A 285 21.95 1.46 -8.47
CA LEU A 285 21.57 2.18 -9.70
C LEU A 285 20.83 3.49 -9.42
N ALA A 286 20.02 3.53 -8.35
CA ALA A 286 19.32 4.76 -7.95
C ALA A 286 20.30 5.86 -7.49
N GLU A 287 21.37 5.51 -6.78
CA GLU A 287 22.40 6.47 -6.34
C GLU A 287 23.23 6.95 -7.53
N GLU A 288 23.57 6.05 -8.46
CA GLU A 288 24.31 6.37 -9.67
C GLU A 288 23.50 7.30 -10.58
N TYR A 289 22.20 6.99 -10.76
CA TYR A 289 21.27 7.84 -11.51
C TYR A 289 21.13 9.23 -10.87
N ASN A 290 20.97 9.32 -9.56
CA ASN A 290 20.89 10.58 -8.85
C ASN A 290 22.19 11.37 -8.96
N LYS A 291 23.35 10.73 -8.84
CA LYS A 291 24.66 11.38 -9.07
C LYS A 291 24.75 11.95 -10.47
N SER A 292 24.34 11.21 -11.51
CA SER A 292 24.37 11.69 -12.89
C SER A 292 23.45 12.90 -13.12
N LEU A 293 22.27 12.95 -12.47
CA LEU A 293 21.37 14.09 -12.50
C LEU A 293 21.99 15.32 -11.81
N TYR A 294 22.68 15.15 -10.69
CA TYR A 294 23.40 16.23 -10.00
C TYR A 294 24.56 16.76 -10.83
N PHE A 295 25.32 15.88 -11.50
CA PHE A 295 26.40 16.30 -12.40
C PHE A 295 25.89 17.04 -13.63
N ASN A 296 24.83 16.57 -14.28
CA ASN A 296 24.21 17.25 -15.43
C ASN A 296 23.61 18.62 -15.06
N ARG A 297 23.10 18.76 -13.84
CA ARG A 297 22.60 20.07 -13.35
C ARG A 297 23.73 21.08 -13.11
N LYS A 298 24.91 20.62 -12.68
CA LYS A 298 26.10 21.46 -12.51
C LYS A 298 26.76 21.87 -13.82
N LEU A 299 26.62 21.08 -14.89
CA LEU A 299 27.13 21.43 -16.22
C LEU A 299 26.22 22.39 -16.99
N GLY A 300 24.93 22.49 -16.64
CA GLY A 300 23.99 23.43 -17.26
C GLY A 300 24.04 24.85 -16.74
N ASP A 301 24.78 25.12 -15.65
CA ASP A 301 24.83 26.44 -14.96
C ASP A 301 26.13 27.18 -15.17
N THR A 302 26.91 26.88 -16.22
CA THR A 302 28.11 27.62 -16.59
C THR A 302 27.86 28.55 -17.77
N SER A 303 27.06 29.58 -17.55
CA SER A 303 27.12 30.83 -18.30
C SER A 303 26.86 32.01 -17.33
N ASP A 304 27.86 32.49 -16.62
CA ASP A 304 28.36 33.83 -16.54
C ASP A 304 29.36 34.05 -15.38
N ARG A 305 30.59 34.26 -15.78
CA ARG A 305 31.67 35.16 -15.37
C ARG A 305 31.93 35.55 -13.93
N SER A 306 33.22 35.43 -13.67
CA SER A 306 34.16 36.19 -12.85
C SER A 306 34.44 35.69 -11.43
N ALA A 307 35.67 35.17 -11.29
CA ALA A 307 36.40 35.03 -10.04
C ALA A 307 36.79 36.42 -9.47
N PRO A 308 37.11 36.55 -8.14
CA PRO A 308 38.28 35.91 -7.60
C PRO A 308 38.21 35.36 -6.16
N SER A 309 39.11 34.42 -5.91
CA SER A 309 39.86 34.07 -4.70
C SER A 309 39.24 34.26 -3.30
N SER A 310 39.08 33.21 -2.54
CA SER A 310 39.72 32.90 -1.25
C SER A 310 39.17 31.66 -0.59
N SER A 311 40.07 30.81 -0.18
CA SER A 311 40.14 29.73 0.83
C SER A 311 38.89 29.11 1.46
N PRO A 312 38.95 27.80 1.79
CA PRO A 312 37.77 26.99 2.19
C PRO A 312 37.50 27.10 3.70
N SER A 313 36.26 27.35 4.06
CA SER A 313 35.76 27.07 5.39
C SER A 313 34.65 25.99 5.29
N ASN A 314 34.89 24.90 6.01
CA ASN A 314 33.92 23.85 6.31
C ASN A 314 32.71 24.45 7.03
N ASP A 315 31.53 24.35 6.45
CA ASP A 315 30.28 24.36 7.20
C ASP A 315 29.12 23.73 6.37
N PRO A 316 28.40 22.76 6.89
CA PRO A 316 27.26 22.13 6.19
C PRO A 316 25.98 22.89 6.52
N GLN A 317 25.66 23.92 5.75
CA GLN A 317 24.37 24.58 5.82
C GLN A 317 23.67 24.56 4.46
N PHE A 318 22.93 23.47 4.23
CA PHE A 318 21.90 23.44 3.21
C PHE A 318 20.59 23.11 3.88
N PHE A 319 19.83 24.13 4.20
CA PHE A 319 18.37 24.25 4.22
C PHE A 319 18.00 25.54 4.96
N ARG A 320 17.95 26.65 4.23
CA ARG A 320 17.30 27.86 4.74
C ARG A 320 15.82 27.83 4.35
N SER A 321 14.99 27.77 5.36
CA SER A 321 13.56 28.05 5.33
C SER A 321 13.31 29.45 4.81
N TYR A 322 12.37 29.59 3.89
CA TYR A 322 11.78 30.88 3.53
C TYR A 322 10.92 31.34 4.70
N SER A 323 11.38 32.28 5.49
CA SER A 323 10.57 33.05 6.41
C SER A 323 10.25 34.40 5.79
N GLY A 324 9.05 34.52 5.28
CA GLY A 324 8.48 35.78 4.83
C GLY A 324 7.89 36.53 6.01
N ASN A 325 8.50 37.68 6.33
CA ASN A 325 7.93 38.70 7.20
C ASN A 325 6.70 39.31 6.53
N GLY A 326 5.53 39.13 7.09
CA GLY A 326 4.30 39.78 6.68
C GLY A 326 3.82 40.73 7.76
N GLN A 327 3.90 42.00 7.50
CA GLN A 327 3.22 43.03 8.25
C GLN A 327 1.71 43.00 7.99
N SER A 328 0.97 43.16 9.06
CA SER A 328 -0.48 43.32 9.11
C SER A 328 -0.96 44.55 8.34
N GLY A 329 -1.96 44.34 7.46
CA GLY A 329 -2.75 45.39 6.84
C GLY A 329 -4.18 44.88 6.63
N ASN A 330 -5.13 45.52 7.33
CA ASN A 330 -6.58 45.33 7.16
C ASN A 330 -7.02 45.67 5.74
N GLY A 331 -7.74 44.77 5.08
CA GLY A 331 -8.40 45.02 3.81
C GLY A 331 -9.41 43.93 3.49
N GLN A 332 -10.68 44.33 3.41
CA GLN A 332 -11.81 43.46 3.02
C GLN A 332 -11.60 42.74 1.68
N PRO A 333 -12.13 41.54 1.50
CA PRO A 333 -12.03 40.83 0.22
C PRO A 333 -13.05 41.37 -0.78
N SER A 334 -12.56 41.98 -1.84
CA SER A 334 -13.32 42.27 -3.07
C SER A 334 -13.24 41.05 -3.99
N HIS A 335 -14.37 40.63 -4.52
CA HIS A 335 -14.51 39.60 -5.55
C HIS A 335 -13.62 39.87 -6.77
N PRO A 336 -12.92 38.88 -7.33
CA PRO A 336 -12.31 39.04 -8.62
C PRO A 336 -13.34 38.88 -9.72
N ALA A 337 -13.32 39.86 -10.62
CA ALA A 337 -14.11 39.96 -11.81
C ALA A 337 -13.75 38.84 -12.81
N SER A 338 -14.76 38.43 -13.57
CA SER A 338 -14.67 37.54 -14.75
C SER A 338 -13.69 38.08 -15.79
N PRO A 339 -12.89 37.23 -16.44
CA PRO A 339 -12.11 37.68 -17.61
C PRO A 339 -12.99 37.90 -18.84
N PRO A 340 -12.58 38.79 -19.74
CA PRO A 340 -13.40 39.22 -20.88
C PRO A 340 -13.51 38.12 -21.94
N SER A 341 -14.71 38.01 -22.48
CA SER A 341 -15.04 37.25 -23.69
C SER A 341 -14.32 37.81 -24.91
N THR A 342 -13.35 37.09 -25.45
CA THR A 342 -12.84 37.29 -26.79
C THR A 342 -13.46 36.26 -27.73
N SER A 343 -14.35 36.72 -28.56
CA SER A 343 -14.88 36.02 -29.73
C SER A 343 -13.76 35.77 -30.74
N TYR A 344 -13.43 34.52 -31.00
CA TYR A 344 -12.77 34.10 -32.23
C TYR A 344 -13.69 33.13 -32.97
N ALA A 345 -14.27 33.64 -34.04
CA ALA A 345 -14.83 32.82 -35.09
C ALA A 345 -13.67 32.16 -35.84
N GLY A 346 -13.59 30.83 -35.83
CA GLY A 346 -12.62 30.04 -36.58
C GLY A 346 -13.18 28.66 -36.83
N GLN A 347 -13.42 28.37 -38.07
CA GLN A 347 -13.92 27.20 -38.79
C GLN A 347 -13.82 25.81 -38.13
N PRO A 348 -14.70 24.85 -38.50
CA PRO A 348 -14.84 23.54 -37.86
C PRO A 348 -13.69 22.62 -38.25
N SER A 349 -12.86 22.30 -37.29
CA SER A 349 -11.89 21.21 -37.40
C SER A 349 -12.56 19.88 -37.08
N SER A 350 -12.52 18.95 -38.01
CA SER A 350 -12.78 17.51 -37.99
C SER A 350 -13.12 16.89 -36.63
N ASN A 351 -14.35 16.38 -36.53
CA ASN A 351 -14.84 15.50 -35.43
C ASN A 351 -13.85 14.39 -35.10
N ARG A 352 -13.07 14.56 -34.05
CA ARG A 352 -12.20 13.52 -33.49
C ARG A 352 -12.97 12.54 -32.61
N LEU A 353 -14.21 12.85 -32.25
CA LEU A 353 -15.05 12.00 -31.41
C LEU A 353 -15.91 11.06 -32.27
N THR A 354 -15.86 9.80 -31.99
CA THR A 354 -16.73 8.81 -32.63
C THR A 354 -18.17 8.95 -32.12
N PRO A 355 -19.19 8.63 -32.95
CA PRO A 355 -20.59 8.67 -32.54
C PRO A 355 -20.88 7.83 -31.28
N GLU A 356 -20.11 6.75 -31.07
CA GLU A 356 -20.22 5.87 -29.91
C GLU A 356 -19.82 6.60 -28.63
N VAL A 357 -18.74 7.38 -28.67
CA VAL A 357 -18.29 8.17 -27.53
C VAL A 357 -19.30 9.24 -27.15
N MET A 358 -19.87 9.91 -28.15
CA MET A 358 -20.93 10.90 -27.95
C MET A 358 -22.18 10.29 -27.31
N THR A 359 -22.54 9.09 -27.74
CA THR A 359 -23.68 8.33 -27.17
C THR A 359 -23.41 7.98 -25.73
N GLU A 360 -22.20 7.53 -25.37
CA GLU A 360 -21.84 7.15 -24.01
C GLU A 360 -21.77 8.37 -23.06
N VAL A 361 -21.23 9.50 -23.51
CA VAL A 361 -21.25 10.78 -22.77
C VAL A 361 -22.69 11.18 -22.45
N ASN A 362 -23.56 11.18 -23.47
CA ASN A 362 -24.96 11.54 -23.30
C ASN A 362 -25.71 10.54 -22.41
N ARG A 363 -25.41 9.24 -22.49
CA ARG A 363 -25.99 8.21 -21.63
C ARG A 363 -25.68 8.46 -20.16
N ILE A 364 -24.40 8.72 -19.83
CA ILE A 364 -23.95 8.97 -18.45
C ILE A 364 -24.65 10.21 -17.87
N LEU A 365 -24.67 11.31 -18.64
CA LEU A 365 -25.25 12.56 -18.18
C LEU A 365 -26.79 12.56 -18.10
N SER A 366 -27.47 11.88 -19.04
CA SER A 366 -28.93 11.75 -19.01
C SER A 366 -29.46 10.90 -17.86
N GLN A 367 -28.63 9.98 -17.35
CA GLN A 367 -28.93 9.20 -16.14
C GLN A 367 -28.69 9.98 -14.83
N GLY A 368 -28.34 11.28 -14.91
CA GLY A 368 -28.07 12.11 -13.75
C GLY A 368 -26.73 11.80 -13.06
N HIS A 369 -25.83 11.13 -13.79
CA HIS A 369 -24.50 10.82 -13.28
C HIS A 369 -23.47 11.90 -13.64
N ARG A 370 -22.35 11.94 -12.93
CA ARG A 370 -21.21 12.81 -13.26
C ARG A 370 -20.32 12.11 -14.29
N LEU A 371 -19.83 12.87 -15.26
CA LEU A 371 -18.81 12.43 -16.20
C LEU A 371 -17.45 12.94 -15.78
N GLY A 372 -16.49 12.06 -15.51
CA GLY A 372 -15.08 12.38 -15.32
C GLY A 372 -14.31 12.16 -16.61
N ILE A 373 -13.40 13.08 -16.96
CA ILE A 373 -12.44 12.96 -18.05
C ILE A 373 -11.07 12.78 -17.40
N GLU A 374 -10.38 11.68 -17.71
CA GLU A 374 -9.10 11.36 -17.11
C GLU A 374 -8.07 11.02 -18.20
N TYR A 375 -6.82 11.41 -17.97
CA TYR A 375 -5.71 11.14 -18.89
C TYR A 375 -4.49 10.60 -18.14
N VAL A 376 -3.61 9.88 -18.87
CA VAL A 376 -2.40 9.30 -18.27
C VAL A 376 -1.37 8.96 -19.34
N ASP A 377 -0.09 9.17 -19.05
CA ASP A 377 1.02 8.72 -19.88
C ASP A 377 1.20 7.17 -19.82
N ASP A 378 1.93 6.60 -20.78
CA ASP A 378 2.16 5.14 -20.88
C ASP A 378 2.82 4.55 -19.61
N ARG A 379 3.65 5.33 -18.92
CA ARG A 379 4.35 4.90 -17.72
C ARG A 379 3.40 4.77 -16.53
N ARG A 380 2.51 5.75 -16.35
CA ARG A 380 1.53 5.78 -15.26
C ARG A 380 0.29 4.93 -15.57
N PHE A 381 0.01 4.65 -16.85
CA PHE A 381 -1.04 3.72 -17.25
C PHE A 381 -0.85 2.33 -16.60
N ARG A 382 0.39 1.85 -16.56
CA ARG A 382 0.75 0.55 -15.94
C ARG A 382 0.52 0.50 -14.42
N THR A 383 0.56 1.64 -13.76
CA THR A 383 0.31 1.77 -12.31
C THR A 383 -1.12 2.19 -11.99
N ASN A 384 -1.99 2.30 -13.01
CA ASN A 384 -3.38 2.75 -12.92
C ASN A 384 -3.55 4.12 -12.23
N SER A 385 -2.54 5.01 -12.38
CA SER A 385 -2.51 6.34 -11.76
C SER A 385 -2.95 7.41 -12.77
N TRP A 386 -4.25 7.68 -12.82
CA TRP A 386 -4.87 8.61 -13.77
C TRP A 386 -4.96 10.03 -13.20
N ASN A 387 -4.71 11.02 -14.04
CA ASN A 387 -4.93 12.45 -13.76
C ASN A 387 -6.33 12.84 -14.16
N CYS A 388 -7.04 13.58 -13.33
CA CYS A 388 -8.36 14.13 -13.66
C CYS A 388 -8.18 15.40 -14.48
N TYR A 389 -8.76 15.45 -15.70
CA TYR A 389 -8.82 16.64 -16.54
C TYR A 389 -10.01 17.51 -16.16
N GLY A 390 -11.15 16.90 -15.89
CA GLY A 390 -12.36 17.60 -15.47
C GLY A 390 -13.50 16.66 -15.08
N SER A 391 -14.50 17.21 -14.38
CA SER A 391 -15.70 16.48 -13.98
C SER A 391 -16.94 17.31 -14.26
N TYR A 392 -17.90 16.75 -15.00
CA TYR A 392 -19.08 17.45 -15.56
C TYR A 392 -20.36 16.80 -15.05
N HIS A 393 -21.40 17.63 -14.84
CA HIS A 393 -22.70 17.16 -14.39
C HIS A 393 -23.80 17.94 -15.12
N GLY A 394 -24.67 17.23 -15.85
CA GLY A 394 -25.84 17.82 -16.51
C GLY A 394 -25.57 18.64 -17.79
N ASP A 395 -24.34 19.09 -18.01
CA ASP A 395 -23.95 19.87 -19.19
C ASP A 395 -23.16 19.02 -20.21
N GLY A 396 -23.87 18.46 -21.17
CA GLY A 396 -23.29 17.63 -22.21
C GLY A 396 -22.39 18.40 -23.18
N ALA A 397 -22.74 19.66 -23.48
CA ALA A 397 -21.96 20.47 -24.40
C ALA A 397 -20.60 20.86 -23.83
N ALA A 398 -20.56 21.26 -22.55
CA ALA A 398 -19.32 21.56 -21.86
C ALA A 398 -18.45 20.32 -21.70
N ALA A 399 -19.06 19.15 -21.44
CA ALA A 399 -18.33 17.89 -21.32
C ALA A 399 -17.68 17.44 -22.63
N ILE A 400 -18.37 17.58 -23.74
CA ILE A 400 -17.87 17.28 -25.09
C ILE A 400 -16.73 18.24 -25.47
N ALA A 401 -16.90 19.54 -25.27
CA ALA A 401 -15.86 20.54 -25.53
C ALA A 401 -14.59 20.27 -24.72
N ALA A 402 -14.74 19.94 -23.45
CA ALA A 402 -13.61 19.60 -22.60
C ALA A 402 -12.91 18.28 -23.01
N LEU A 403 -13.66 17.29 -23.50
CA LEU A 403 -13.10 16.07 -24.03
C LEU A 403 -12.29 16.29 -25.29
N GLU A 404 -12.78 17.16 -26.22
CA GLU A 404 -12.05 17.56 -27.41
C GLU A 404 -10.78 18.35 -27.05
N ALA A 405 -10.84 19.25 -26.09
CA ALA A 405 -9.67 19.95 -25.56
C ALA A 405 -8.63 18.97 -24.98
N CYS A 406 -9.05 18.02 -24.14
CA CYS A 406 -8.19 16.99 -23.57
C CYS A 406 -7.51 16.15 -24.67
N LEU A 407 -8.23 15.72 -25.69
CA LEU A 407 -7.69 14.99 -26.85
C LEU A 407 -6.65 15.80 -27.63
N THR A 408 -6.79 17.11 -27.63
CA THR A 408 -5.88 18.02 -28.33
C THR A 408 -4.63 18.31 -27.54
N GLU A 409 -4.75 18.51 -26.23
CA GLU A 409 -3.66 18.79 -25.31
C GLU A 409 -2.82 17.56 -25.00
N HIS A 410 -3.44 16.36 -25.01
CA HIS A 410 -2.82 15.09 -24.66
C HIS A 410 -2.80 14.07 -25.82
N PRO A 411 -2.20 14.38 -26.98
CA PRO A 411 -2.29 13.53 -28.18
C PRO A 411 -1.52 12.20 -28.06
N LYS A 412 -0.62 12.08 -27.07
CA LYS A 412 0.21 10.89 -26.84
C LYS A 412 -0.15 10.11 -25.57
N ASP A 413 -1.19 10.55 -24.86
CA ASP A 413 -1.62 9.96 -23.61
C ASP A 413 -2.83 9.02 -23.80
N TYR A 414 -3.04 8.11 -22.85
CA TYR A 414 -4.31 7.42 -22.74
C TYR A 414 -5.35 8.39 -22.20
N ILE A 415 -6.53 8.41 -22.78
CA ILE A 415 -7.66 9.22 -22.32
C ILE A 415 -8.86 8.32 -22.12
N ARG A 416 -9.53 8.47 -20.99
CA ARG A 416 -10.78 7.75 -20.68
C ARG A 416 -11.86 8.68 -20.15
N ILE A 417 -13.10 8.26 -20.33
CA ILE A 417 -14.26 8.81 -19.63
C ILE A 417 -14.73 7.83 -18.55
N VAL A 418 -15.19 8.38 -17.44
CA VAL A 418 -15.65 7.63 -16.26
C VAL A 418 -17.01 8.16 -15.86
N GLY A 419 -18.03 7.29 -15.79
CA GLY A 419 -19.31 7.59 -15.19
C GLY A 419 -19.25 7.44 -13.67
N ILE A 420 -19.67 8.46 -12.92
CA ILE A 420 -19.63 8.49 -11.46
C ILE A 420 -21.06 8.73 -10.94
N GLN A 421 -21.54 7.83 -10.11
CA GLN A 421 -22.89 7.91 -9.53
C GLN A 421 -23.02 9.15 -8.63
N SER A 422 -24.06 9.95 -8.88
CA SER A 422 -24.39 11.10 -8.04
C SER A 422 -24.88 10.61 -6.68
N GLY A 423 -24.12 10.91 -5.60
CA GLY A 423 -24.44 10.50 -4.24
C GLY A 423 -23.40 9.55 -3.62
N ASP A 424 -23.01 8.48 -4.27
CA ASP A 424 -22.14 7.42 -3.72
C ASP A 424 -20.70 7.48 -4.21
N ARG A 425 -20.38 8.40 -5.11
CA ARG A 425 -19.07 8.51 -5.81
C ARG A 425 -18.57 7.18 -6.43
N ARG A 426 -19.44 6.20 -6.61
CA ARG A 426 -19.09 4.91 -7.20
C ARG A 426 -18.92 5.05 -8.71
N ARG A 427 -17.84 4.53 -9.25
CA ARG A 427 -17.65 4.41 -10.69
C ARG A 427 -18.65 3.38 -11.25
N ILE A 428 -19.44 3.78 -12.27
CA ILE A 428 -20.47 2.93 -12.88
C ILE A 428 -20.09 2.53 -14.31
N SER A 429 -19.24 3.32 -14.98
CA SER A 429 -18.73 2.98 -16.31
C SER A 429 -17.33 3.56 -16.49
N GLU A 430 -16.53 2.93 -17.33
CA GLU A 430 -15.20 3.34 -17.70
C GLU A 430 -14.97 3.00 -19.18
N THR A 431 -14.62 3.98 -19.99
CA THR A 431 -14.39 3.77 -21.43
C THR A 431 -13.12 4.50 -21.86
N ILE A 432 -12.15 3.77 -22.41
CA ILE A 432 -10.93 4.34 -22.96
C ILE A 432 -11.24 4.88 -24.36
N ILE A 433 -11.02 6.16 -24.56
CA ILE A 433 -11.30 6.88 -25.81
C ILE A 433 -10.07 6.97 -26.70
N GLN A 434 -8.92 7.19 -26.10
CA GLN A 434 -7.66 7.29 -26.84
C GLN A 434 -6.61 6.38 -26.24
N ARG A 435 -5.87 5.71 -27.12
CA ARG A 435 -4.65 4.98 -26.79
C ARG A 435 -3.50 5.58 -27.58
N PRO A 436 -2.29 5.78 -27.00
CA PRO A 436 -1.15 6.26 -27.75
C PRO A 436 -0.86 5.29 -28.90
N LEU A 437 -0.60 5.83 -30.08
CA LEU A 437 -0.10 5.02 -31.19
C LEU A 437 1.26 4.44 -30.77
N ALA A 438 1.37 3.12 -30.76
CA ALA A 438 2.63 2.45 -30.50
C ALA A 438 3.68 3.02 -31.46
N ALA A 439 4.76 3.56 -30.93
CA ALA A 439 5.90 3.95 -31.76
C ALA A 439 6.35 2.70 -32.49
N LYS A 440 6.22 2.69 -33.83
CA LYS A 440 6.83 1.65 -34.66
C LYS A 440 8.32 1.67 -34.37
N ALA A 441 8.82 0.55 -33.78
CA ALA A 441 10.24 0.28 -33.60
C ALA A 441 10.97 0.22 -34.96
#